data_64cec8f05225add3aed37bddf3a8d636
#
_entry.id   64cec8f05225add3aed37bddf3a8d636
#
_cell.length_a   1.000
_cell.length_b   1.000
_cell.length_c   1.000
_cell.angle_alpha   90.00
_cell.angle_beta   90.00
_cell.angle_gamma   90.00
#
_symmetry.space_group_name_H-M   'P 1'
#
loop_
_entity.id
_entity.type
_entity.pdbx_description
1 polymer ?
#
loop_
_entity_poly.entity_id
_entity_poly.type
_entity_poly.pdbx_seq_one_letter_code
_entity_poly.pdbx_strand_id
1 'polypeptide(L)'
;MASCAAFDGQIGQAAYSASKGGIVGMTLPIARDLSAAGIRVNTVAPGLIDTPIYGEGEASEAFKANLGKSVLFPKRLGSSEELAFAVMDLITNPYMNAEVVRVDGGIRMPPK
;
A
#
# COMPACT_ATOMS: atom_id res chain seq x y z
N MET A 1 -2.63 -4.52 -6.43
CA MET A 1 -2.37 -3.69 -5.22
C MET A 1 -1.70 -4.54 -4.15
N ALA A 2 -0.51 -4.14 -3.68
CA ALA A 2 0.21 -4.81 -2.61
C ALA A 2 -0.22 -4.29 -1.22
N SER A 3 0.72 -4.17 -0.31
CA SER A 3 0.55 -3.63 1.04
C SER A 3 1.93 -3.32 1.62
N CYS A 4 2.01 -2.41 2.57
CA CYS A 4 3.22 -2.23 3.36
C CYS A 4 3.65 -3.54 4.06
N ALA A 5 2.72 -4.45 4.35
CA ALA A 5 3.01 -5.77 4.91
C ALA A 5 3.81 -6.68 3.96
N ALA A 6 3.95 -6.32 2.68
CA ALA A 6 4.88 -7.00 1.78
C ALA A 6 6.34 -6.80 2.21
N PHE A 7 6.62 -5.72 2.94
CA PHE A 7 7.95 -5.33 3.40
C PHE A 7 8.10 -5.43 4.92
N ASP A 8 7.06 -5.03 5.65
CA ASP A 8 7.10 -4.86 7.11
C ASP A 8 6.13 -5.84 7.81
N GLY A 9 6.06 -7.09 7.40
CA GLY A 9 5.13 -8.06 7.98
C GLY A 9 5.28 -8.23 9.48
N GLN A 10 4.15 -8.22 10.19
CA GLN A 10 4.10 -8.42 11.62
C GLN A 10 3.93 -9.90 12.00
N ILE A 11 4.06 -10.21 13.27
CA ILE A 11 3.77 -11.55 13.80
C ILE A 11 2.36 -11.98 13.36
N GLY A 12 2.24 -13.20 12.82
CA GLY A 12 0.97 -13.74 12.32
C GLY A 12 0.64 -13.37 10.87
N GLN A 13 1.46 -12.55 10.20
CA GLN A 13 1.20 -12.10 8.84
C GLN A 13 1.98 -12.87 7.75
N ALA A 14 2.55 -14.05 8.05
CA ALA A 14 3.37 -14.76 7.06
C ALA A 14 2.61 -15.01 5.74
N ALA A 15 1.39 -15.51 5.80
CA ALA A 15 0.57 -15.77 4.60
C ALA A 15 0.17 -14.46 3.90
N TYR A 16 -0.25 -13.45 4.64
CA TYR A 16 -0.61 -12.15 4.09
C TYR A 16 0.59 -11.47 3.44
N SER A 17 1.73 -11.44 4.13
CA SER A 17 2.98 -10.88 3.59
C SER A 17 3.46 -11.65 2.36
N ALA A 18 3.33 -12.97 2.34
CA ALA A 18 3.66 -13.78 1.16
C ALA A 18 2.79 -13.41 -0.03
N SER A 19 1.47 -13.26 0.16
CA SER A 19 0.55 -12.87 -0.91
C SER A 19 0.87 -11.49 -1.46
N LYS A 20 1.14 -10.53 -0.60
CA LYS A 20 1.45 -9.14 -1.00
C LYS A 20 2.88 -8.99 -1.51
N GLY A 21 3.81 -9.74 -0.95
CA GLY A 21 5.17 -9.85 -1.46
C GLY A 21 5.23 -10.49 -2.85
N GLY A 22 4.36 -11.46 -3.11
CA GLY A 22 4.18 -12.03 -4.45
C GLY A 22 3.77 -10.99 -5.48
N ILE A 23 2.86 -10.08 -5.13
CA ILE A 23 2.45 -8.97 -6.02
C ILE A 23 3.64 -8.05 -6.31
N VAL A 24 4.43 -7.71 -5.30
CA VAL A 24 5.66 -6.94 -5.48
C VAL A 24 6.63 -7.66 -6.41
N GLY A 25 6.86 -8.95 -6.15
CA GLY A 25 7.77 -9.78 -6.96
C GLY A 25 7.33 -9.95 -8.41
N MET A 26 6.02 -9.99 -8.69
CA MET A 26 5.47 -10.09 -10.05
C MET A 26 5.59 -8.80 -10.87
N THR A 27 5.74 -7.65 -10.25
CA THR A 27 5.62 -6.35 -10.92
C THR A 27 6.63 -6.21 -12.06
N LEU A 28 7.89 -6.41 -11.79
CA LEU A 28 8.93 -6.26 -12.82
C LEU A 28 8.86 -7.34 -13.92
N PRO A 29 8.70 -8.65 -13.61
CA PRO A 29 8.57 -9.66 -14.66
C PRO A 29 7.40 -9.40 -15.58
N ILE A 30 6.22 -9.05 -15.06
CA ILE A 30 5.03 -8.76 -15.88
C ILE A 30 5.27 -7.52 -16.75
N ALA A 31 5.89 -6.47 -16.19
CA ALA A 31 6.24 -5.28 -16.96
C ALA A 31 7.19 -5.63 -18.12
N ARG A 32 8.12 -6.53 -17.90
CA ARG A 32 9.04 -7.04 -18.95
C ARG A 32 8.28 -7.82 -20.01
N ASP A 33 7.42 -8.74 -19.60
CA ASP A 33 6.63 -9.56 -20.52
C ASP A 33 5.72 -8.72 -21.42
N LEU A 34 5.16 -7.63 -20.89
CA LEU A 34 4.17 -6.81 -21.59
C LEU A 34 4.76 -5.57 -22.27
N SER A 35 6.05 -5.34 -22.15
CA SER A 35 6.69 -4.16 -22.73
C SER A 35 6.54 -4.08 -24.24
N ALA A 36 6.67 -5.20 -24.94
CA ALA A 36 6.48 -5.26 -26.40
C ALA A 36 5.04 -4.94 -26.81
N ALA A 37 4.06 -5.17 -25.93
CA ALA A 37 2.66 -4.81 -26.17
C ALA A 37 2.35 -3.35 -25.82
N GLY A 38 3.33 -2.60 -25.31
CA GLY A 38 3.14 -1.20 -24.92
C GLY A 38 2.33 -1.03 -23.62
N ILE A 39 2.35 -2.03 -22.75
CA ILE A 39 1.61 -2.01 -21.49
C ILE A 39 2.57 -1.76 -20.33
N ARG A 40 2.27 -0.75 -19.52
CA ARG A 40 2.98 -0.47 -18.27
C ARG A 40 2.36 -1.23 -17.11
N VAL A 41 3.17 -1.64 -16.16
CA VAL A 41 2.72 -2.37 -14.97
C VAL A 41 3.37 -1.75 -13.75
N ASN A 42 2.55 -1.25 -12.84
CA ASN A 42 3.00 -0.67 -11.59
C ASN A 42 2.20 -1.24 -10.42
N THR A 43 2.78 -1.19 -9.25
CA THR A 43 2.18 -1.68 -8.01
C THR A 43 2.15 -0.57 -6.97
N VAL A 44 1.02 -0.43 -6.29
CA VAL A 44 0.88 0.45 -5.13
C VAL A 44 0.88 -0.42 -3.87
N ALA A 45 1.64 -0.01 -2.88
CA ALA A 45 1.71 -0.64 -1.56
C ALA A 45 1.18 0.34 -0.51
N PRO A 46 -0.13 0.29 -0.20
CA PRO A 46 -0.72 1.16 0.80
C PRO A 46 -0.25 0.83 2.21
N GLY A 47 -0.17 1.86 3.06
CA GLY A 47 -0.08 1.71 4.49
C GLY A 47 -1.47 1.55 5.13
N LEU A 48 -1.69 2.26 6.22
CA LEU A 48 -2.96 2.26 6.93
C LEU A 48 -3.89 3.31 6.31
N ILE A 49 -4.91 2.84 5.59
CA ILE A 49 -5.87 3.71 4.90
C ILE A 49 -7.23 3.59 5.59
N ASP A 50 -7.84 4.74 5.90
CA ASP A 50 -9.16 4.79 6.51
C ASP A 50 -10.22 4.31 5.51
N THR A 51 -10.78 3.15 5.79
CA THR A 51 -11.79 2.49 4.97
C THR A 51 -12.86 1.87 5.86
N PRO A 52 -14.02 1.52 5.31
CA PRO A 52 -15.08 0.86 6.09
C PRO A 52 -14.69 -0.43 6.82
N ILE A 53 -13.52 -1.00 6.51
CA ILE A 53 -13.03 -2.21 7.18
C ILE A 53 -12.85 -2.01 8.69
N TYR A 54 -12.62 -0.78 9.12
CA TYR A 54 -12.47 -0.46 10.56
C TYR A 54 -13.80 -0.28 11.28
N GLY A 55 -14.94 -0.31 10.56
CA GLY A 55 -16.26 -0.09 11.13
C GLY A 55 -16.53 1.39 11.41
N GLU A 56 -17.56 1.64 12.23
CA GLU A 56 -18.03 2.97 12.57
C GLU A 56 -18.18 3.13 14.09
N GLY A 57 -18.31 4.37 14.55
CA GLY A 57 -18.55 4.72 15.94
C GLY A 57 -17.29 5.09 16.72
N GLU A 58 -17.48 5.40 18.01
CA GLU A 58 -16.41 5.91 18.87
C GLU A 58 -15.26 4.92 19.06
N ALA A 59 -15.58 3.63 19.20
CA ALA A 59 -14.55 2.60 19.37
C ALA A 59 -13.68 2.48 18.11
N SER A 60 -14.28 2.58 16.93
CA SER A 60 -13.55 2.59 15.66
C SER A 60 -12.68 3.82 15.53
N GLU A 61 -13.18 5.00 15.86
CA GLU A 61 -12.41 6.24 15.83
C GLU A 61 -11.22 6.20 16.78
N ALA A 62 -11.42 5.67 17.99
CA ALA A 62 -10.33 5.51 18.97
C ALA A 62 -9.27 4.53 18.48
N PHE A 63 -9.68 3.43 17.85
CA PHE A 63 -8.77 2.43 17.27
C PHE A 63 -7.95 3.03 16.13
N LYS A 64 -8.60 3.74 15.20
CA LYS A 64 -7.91 4.42 14.09
C LYS A 64 -6.93 5.48 14.58
N ALA A 65 -7.32 6.26 15.58
CA ALA A 65 -6.43 7.25 16.20
C ALA A 65 -5.19 6.60 16.83
N ASN A 66 -5.38 5.45 17.48
CA ASN A 66 -4.27 4.69 18.05
C ASN A 66 -3.32 4.14 16.96
N LEU A 67 -3.87 3.59 15.89
CA LEU A 67 -3.07 3.13 14.75
C LEU A 67 -2.29 4.29 14.12
N GLY A 68 -2.91 5.45 14.00
CA GLY A 68 -2.29 6.64 13.43
C GLY A 68 -1.03 7.10 14.17
N LYS A 69 -0.88 6.76 15.44
CA LYS A 69 0.33 7.08 16.21
C LYS A 69 1.59 6.40 15.66
N SER A 70 1.44 5.26 14.98
CA SER A 70 2.55 4.54 14.38
C SER A 70 2.96 5.08 13.02
N VAL A 71 2.14 5.96 12.41
CA VAL A 71 2.48 6.64 11.17
C VAL A 71 3.52 7.71 11.45
N LEU A 72 4.52 7.86 10.59
CA LEU A 72 5.58 8.84 10.82
C LEU A 72 5.05 10.27 10.73
N PHE A 73 4.42 10.61 9.61
CA PHE A 73 3.75 11.89 9.39
C PHE A 73 2.89 11.82 8.11
N PRO A 74 1.67 12.35 8.15
CA PRO A 74 0.93 12.87 9.31
C PRO A 74 0.49 11.76 10.26
N LYS A 75 0.30 12.07 11.53
CA LYS A 75 -0.05 11.11 12.60
C LYS A 75 -1.52 10.68 12.55
N ARG A 76 -1.91 10.11 11.44
CA ARG A 76 -3.28 9.62 11.17
C ARG A 76 -3.25 8.56 10.08
N LEU A 77 -4.36 7.87 9.87
CA LEU A 77 -4.54 7.04 8.70
C LEU A 77 -4.63 7.92 7.44
N GLY A 78 -4.18 7.39 6.30
CA GLY A 78 -4.38 8.03 5.02
C GLY A 78 -5.84 7.93 4.58
N SER A 79 -6.28 8.86 3.73
CA SER A 79 -7.61 8.77 3.13
C SER A 79 -7.59 7.97 1.82
N SER A 80 -8.76 7.46 1.43
CA SER A 80 -8.90 6.78 0.15
C SER A 80 -8.52 7.68 -1.03
N GLU A 81 -8.83 8.97 -0.94
CA GLU A 81 -8.50 9.97 -1.94
C GLU A 81 -6.99 10.16 -2.07
N GLU A 82 -6.27 10.19 -0.95
CA GLU A 82 -4.81 10.31 -0.96
C GLU A 82 -4.15 9.10 -1.65
N LEU A 83 -4.69 7.90 -1.42
CA LEU A 83 -4.24 6.71 -2.13
C LEU A 83 -4.57 6.81 -3.63
N ALA A 84 -5.77 7.27 -3.97
CA ALA A 84 -6.21 7.42 -5.35
C ALA A 84 -5.33 8.41 -6.13
N PHE A 85 -4.82 9.47 -5.52
CA PHE A 85 -3.88 10.38 -6.18
C PHE A 85 -2.64 9.66 -6.69
N ALA A 86 -2.05 8.79 -5.87
CA ALA A 86 -0.88 8.02 -6.29
C ALA A 86 -1.21 7.05 -7.43
N VAL A 87 -2.38 6.39 -7.37
CA VAL A 87 -2.84 5.49 -8.44
C VAL A 87 -3.05 6.26 -9.74
N MET A 88 -3.69 7.44 -9.67
CA MET A 88 -3.90 8.27 -10.86
C MET A 88 -2.60 8.74 -11.48
N ASP A 89 -1.61 9.09 -10.68
CA ASP A 89 -0.29 9.46 -11.20
C ASP A 89 0.36 8.29 -11.95
N LEU A 90 0.29 7.09 -11.42
CA LEU A 90 0.80 5.90 -12.10
C LEU A 90 0.07 5.60 -13.41
N ILE A 91 -1.24 5.89 -13.48
CA ILE A 91 -2.05 5.70 -14.69
C ILE A 91 -1.72 6.75 -15.75
N THR A 92 -1.63 8.01 -15.36
CA THR A 92 -1.52 9.14 -16.29
C THR A 92 -0.09 9.48 -16.68
N ASN A 93 0.89 9.12 -15.87
CA ASN A 93 2.30 9.38 -16.17
C ASN A 93 2.88 8.26 -17.04
N PRO A 94 3.11 8.50 -18.35
CA PRO A 94 3.53 7.45 -19.27
C PRO A 94 4.95 6.93 -19.01
N TYR A 95 5.74 7.61 -18.19
CA TYR A 95 7.11 7.21 -17.89
C TYR A 95 7.24 6.39 -16.61
N MET A 96 6.14 6.16 -15.88
CA MET A 96 6.10 5.28 -14.72
C MET A 96 5.83 3.84 -15.16
N ASN A 97 6.82 2.96 -14.98
CA ASN A 97 6.70 1.56 -15.34
C ASN A 97 7.55 0.68 -14.41
N ALA A 98 7.10 -0.53 -14.15
CA ALA A 98 7.78 -1.54 -13.34
C ALA A 98 8.10 -1.07 -11.91
N GLU A 99 7.33 -0.12 -11.38
CA GLU A 99 7.60 0.50 -10.09
C GLU A 99 6.67 -0.03 -9.00
N VAL A 100 7.17 -0.05 -7.78
CA VAL A 100 6.39 -0.32 -6.57
C VAL A 100 6.43 0.94 -5.71
N VAL A 101 5.28 1.57 -5.51
CA VAL A 101 5.17 2.83 -4.79
C VAL A 101 4.45 2.62 -3.46
N ARG A 102 5.11 2.91 -2.36
CA ARG A 102 4.49 2.92 -1.03
C ARG A 102 3.75 4.24 -0.82
N VAL A 103 2.51 4.14 -0.33
CA VAL A 103 1.69 5.30 0.06
C VAL A 103 1.23 5.07 1.50
N ASP A 104 2.01 5.52 2.47
CA ASP A 104 1.90 5.00 3.84
C ASP A 104 2.26 6.01 4.95
N GLY A 105 2.45 7.28 4.62
CA GLY A 105 2.85 8.28 5.62
C GLY A 105 4.18 7.99 6.31
N GLY A 106 5.02 7.16 5.71
CA GLY A 106 6.32 6.77 6.25
C GLY A 106 6.25 5.68 7.32
N ILE A 107 5.12 4.98 7.45
CA ILE A 107 5.02 3.90 8.43
C ILE A 107 6.00 2.77 8.11
N ARG A 108 6.59 2.24 9.16
CA ARG A 108 7.29 0.96 9.15
C ARG A 108 6.70 0.14 10.29
N MET A 109 6.02 -0.94 9.94
CA MET A 109 5.26 -1.72 10.92
C MET A 109 6.21 -2.38 11.91
N PRO A 110 5.95 -2.25 13.24
CA PRO A 110 6.72 -2.97 14.25
C PRO A 110 6.38 -4.46 14.19
N PRO A 111 7.18 -5.33 14.84
CA PRO A 111 6.92 -6.77 14.82
C PRO A 111 5.54 -7.18 15.33
N LYS A 112 4.96 -6.35 16.20
CA LYS A 112 3.61 -6.58 16.76
C LYS A 112 2.96 -5.29 17.26
#